data_599db7a6a65457bb9e50e238c6b4de8d
#
_entry.id   599db7a6a65457bb9e50e238c6b4de8d
#
_cell.length_a   1.000
_cell.length_b   1.000
_cell.length_c   1.000
_cell.angle_alpha   90.00
_cell.angle_beta   90.00
_cell.angle_gamma   90.00
#
_symmetry.space_group_name_H-M   'P 1'
#
loop_
_entity.id
_entity.type
_entity.pdbx_description
1 polymer ?
#
loop_
_entity_poly.entity_id
_entity_poly.type
_entity_poly.pdbx_seq_one_letter_code
_entity_poly.pdbx_strand_id
1 'polypeptide(L)'
;MKIRFSILKLFLVVIFAAQASAQSYPFHRVYDTKAKRFVDFEAMVARLATQDLVFLGEQHNDPRTHQLQTAVLEGIARRRSGPIVLALEMFERDVQGSVDAYLAGSLTEEQFLAASRPWPNYPTDYRSMVEFARAKQWPVIAGNIPRRYASQVARRGLVAIDSLPGAERGFVAEQLDCPRDAYWERFRGVMGDMSGHGTPMTPEQAATMVWRTYEAQCVKDETMGESIAAAHAKAGALVIHANGAFHSDYRLGTVDRAKRRAPKAKIGVVSFIPVADLDTANGKPQRKIGDYIVFTLAPERKAAQP
;
A
#
# COMPACT_ATOMS: atom_id res chain seq x y z
N MET A 1 31.22 10.19 -75.62
CA MET A 1 30.68 11.12 -74.58
C MET A 1 29.81 10.29 -73.70
N LYS A 2 30.31 9.86 -72.49
CA LYS A 2 29.58 8.98 -71.51
C LYS A 2 29.05 9.86 -70.42
N ILE A 3 27.73 9.99 -70.33
CA ILE A 3 27.05 10.72 -69.26
C ILE A 3 26.92 9.80 -68.06
N ARG A 4 27.56 10.18 -66.91
CA ARG A 4 27.41 9.50 -65.64
C ARG A 4 26.25 10.15 -64.86
N PHE A 5 25.18 9.40 -64.64
CA PHE A 5 24.12 9.77 -63.72
C PHE A 5 24.54 9.41 -62.34
N SER A 6 24.76 10.42 -61.48
CA SER A 6 24.91 10.25 -60.00
C SER A 6 23.53 10.18 -59.36
N ILE A 7 23.20 9.03 -58.81
CA ILE A 7 21.97 8.85 -58.02
C ILE A 7 22.26 9.35 -56.61
N LEU A 8 21.68 10.50 -56.26
CA LEU A 8 21.71 11.04 -54.90
C LEU A 8 20.67 10.28 -54.04
N LYS A 9 21.14 9.41 -53.14
CA LYS A 9 20.26 8.72 -52.19
C LYS A 9 19.87 9.69 -51.07
N LEU A 10 18.63 10.17 -51.10
CA LEU A 10 18.04 10.97 -50.04
C LEU A 10 17.66 10.05 -48.85
N PHE A 11 18.41 10.11 -47.77
CA PHE A 11 18.04 9.44 -46.50
C PHE A 11 16.99 10.27 -45.79
N LEU A 12 15.75 9.79 -45.81
CA LEU A 12 14.65 10.36 -45.01
C LEU A 12 14.83 9.90 -43.54
N VAL A 13 15.34 10.77 -42.68
CA VAL A 13 15.38 10.53 -41.23
C VAL A 13 14.00 10.83 -40.69
N VAL A 14 13.22 9.79 -40.40
CA VAL A 14 11.94 9.92 -39.69
C VAL A 14 12.25 10.06 -38.21
N ILE A 15 12.20 11.28 -37.67
CA ILE A 15 12.28 11.55 -36.24
C ILE A 15 10.91 11.20 -35.65
N PHE A 16 10.82 10.05 -34.99
CA PHE A 16 9.70 9.75 -34.09
C PHE A 16 9.82 10.66 -32.85
N ALA A 17 9.11 11.77 -32.85
CA ALA A 17 8.87 12.51 -31.64
C ALA A 17 7.93 11.66 -30.77
N ALA A 18 8.48 10.97 -29.76
CA ALA A 18 7.69 10.38 -28.71
C ALA A 18 6.96 11.54 -27.99
N GLN A 19 5.65 11.66 -28.24
CA GLN A 19 4.80 12.54 -27.44
C GLN A 19 4.81 11.97 -26.03
N ALA A 20 5.60 12.54 -25.15
CA ALA A 20 5.45 12.36 -23.72
C ALA A 20 4.09 12.98 -23.35
N SER A 21 3.06 12.15 -23.22
CA SER A 21 1.81 12.57 -22.61
C SER A 21 2.15 13.03 -21.21
N ALA A 22 2.00 14.31 -20.94
CA ALA A 22 2.13 14.85 -19.59
C ALA A 22 1.09 14.14 -18.73
N GLN A 23 1.53 13.26 -17.84
CA GLN A 23 0.65 12.56 -16.92
C GLN A 23 0.16 13.60 -15.91
N SER A 24 -1.10 13.98 -16.02
CA SER A 24 -1.70 14.93 -15.09
C SER A 24 -2.01 14.18 -13.80
N TYR A 25 -1.30 14.51 -12.75
CA TYR A 25 -1.62 14.02 -11.41
C TYR A 25 -2.85 14.72 -10.84
N PRO A 26 -3.63 14.05 -9.97
CA PRO A 26 -4.72 14.68 -9.27
C PRO A 26 -4.25 15.90 -8.49
N PHE A 27 -5.10 16.90 -8.32
CA PHE A 27 -4.82 18.03 -7.44
C PHE A 27 -4.54 17.52 -6.03
N HIS A 28 -3.44 17.97 -5.45
CA HIS A 28 -3.00 17.57 -4.13
C HIS A 28 -2.10 18.63 -3.49
N ARG A 29 -1.91 18.53 -2.19
CA ARG A 29 -0.89 19.30 -1.45
C ARG A 29 -0.13 18.38 -0.51
N VAL A 30 1.17 18.52 -0.44
CA VAL A 30 2.04 17.71 0.42
C VAL A 30 2.50 18.55 1.60
N TYR A 31 2.23 18.08 2.81
CA TYR A 31 2.70 18.68 4.05
C TYR A 31 3.81 17.83 4.66
N ASP A 32 5.00 18.40 4.81
CA ASP A 32 6.11 17.80 5.55
C ASP A 32 5.90 18.05 7.04
N THR A 33 5.67 16.99 7.80
CA THR A 33 5.32 17.08 9.23
C THR A 33 6.50 17.48 10.09
N LYS A 34 7.73 17.15 9.67
CA LYS A 34 8.96 17.53 10.35
C LYS A 34 9.33 18.99 10.08
N ALA A 35 9.28 19.40 8.82
CA ALA A 35 9.52 20.77 8.41
C ALA A 35 8.35 21.72 8.77
N LYS A 36 7.17 21.15 9.08
CA LYS A 36 5.93 21.87 9.44
C LYS A 36 5.46 22.85 8.37
N ARG A 37 5.62 22.48 7.09
CA ARG A 37 5.26 23.31 5.94
C ARG A 37 4.85 22.47 4.74
N PHE A 38 4.15 23.08 3.81
CA PHE A 38 3.91 22.50 2.51
C PHE A 38 5.21 22.43 1.69
N VAL A 39 5.35 21.35 0.93
CA VAL A 39 6.50 21.06 0.07
C VAL A 39 6.03 20.52 -1.27
N ASP A 40 6.91 20.50 -2.26
CA ASP A 40 6.62 19.88 -3.55
C ASP A 40 6.56 18.36 -3.46
N PHE A 41 5.71 17.76 -4.28
CA PHE A 41 5.56 16.30 -4.38
C PHE A 41 6.90 15.62 -4.71
N GLU A 42 7.65 16.19 -5.66
CA GLU A 42 8.95 15.67 -6.08
C GLU A 42 10.01 15.74 -4.96
N ALA A 43 9.94 16.74 -4.07
CA ALA A 43 10.81 16.83 -2.89
C ALA A 43 10.49 15.69 -1.89
N MET A 44 9.21 15.38 -1.65
CA MET A 44 8.78 14.23 -0.86
C MET A 44 9.31 12.93 -1.48
N VAL A 45 9.06 12.70 -2.76
CA VAL A 45 9.48 11.49 -3.48
C VAL A 45 11.00 11.30 -3.45
N ALA A 46 11.77 12.37 -3.62
CA ALA A 46 13.23 12.33 -3.52
C ALA A 46 13.68 11.85 -2.14
N ARG A 47 12.99 12.27 -1.08
CA ARG A 47 13.29 11.84 0.28
C ARG A 47 12.87 10.38 0.51
N LEU A 48 11.71 9.97 -0.01
CA LEU A 48 11.24 8.57 0.08
C LEU A 48 12.19 7.60 -0.64
N ALA A 49 12.77 7.99 -1.77
CA ALA A 49 13.74 7.17 -2.51
C ALA A 49 15.02 6.83 -1.71
N THR A 50 15.30 7.54 -0.62
CA THR A 50 16.44 7.27 0.28
C THR A 50 16.10 6.38 1.46
N GLN A 51 14.85 5.93 1.59
CA GLN A 51 14.42 5.06 2.66
C GLN A 51 14.66 3.58 2.31
N ASP A 52 14.49 2.73 3.31
CA ASP A 52 14.55 1.27 3.17
C ASP A 52 13.13 0.67 3.11
N LEU A 53 12.20 1.23 3.88
CA LEU A 53 10.79 0.87 3.87
C LEU A 53 9.95 2.15 3.69
N VAL A 54 8.97 2.12 2.80
CA VAL A 54 8.03 3.22 2.57
C VAL A 54 6.61 2.69 2.68
N PHE A 55 5.82 3.31 3.54
CA PHE A 55 4.41 2.98 3.74
C PHE A 55 3.54 4.09 3.16
N LEU A 56 2.59 3.72 2.30
CA LEU A 56 1.67 4.61 1.61
C LEU A 56 0.25 4.33 2.11
N GLY A 57 -0.12 5.01 3.22
CA GLY A 57 -1.39 4.82 3.91
C GLY A 57 -2.56 5.47 3.19
N GLU A 58 -3.50 4.67 2.69
CA GLU A 58 -4.60 5.08 1.80
C GLU A 58 -5.96 5.10 2.48
N GLN A 59 -6.90 5.78 1.83
CA GLN A 59 -8.33 5.54 1.96
C GLN A 59 -8.74 4.62 0.81
N HIS A 60 -9.18 3.40 1.10
CA HIS A 60 -9.39 2.34 0.10
C HIS A 60 -10.30 2.70 -1.07
N ASN A 61 -11.19 3.67 -0.90
CA ASN A 61 -12.17 4.07 -1.90
C ASN A 61 -11.88 5.47 -2.49
N ASP A 62 -10.62 5.92 -2.44
CA ASP A 62 -10.19 7.19 -3.05
C ASP A 62 -9.28 6.94 -4.27
N PRO A 63 -9.81 6.96 -5.51
CA PRO A 63 -9.01 6.75 -6.71
C PRO A 63 -7.86 7.76 -6.87
N ARG A 64 -8.00 8.97 -6.33
CA ARG A 64 -6.94 9.99 -6.39
C ARG A 64 -5.73 9.58 -5.56
N THR A 65 -5.97 8.97 -4.42
CA THR A 65 -4.91 8.39 -3.59
C THR A 65 -4.13 7.33 -4.38
N HIS A 66 -4.80 6.39 -5.04
CA HIS A 66 -4.15 5.31 -5.80
C HIS A 66 -3.35 5.82 -7.00
N GLN A 67 -3.84 6.87 -7.69
CA GLN A 67 -3.08 7.55 -8.75
C GLN A 67 -1.79 8.17 -8.20
N LEU A 68 -1.85 8.80 -7.02
CA LEU A 68 -0.67 9.39 -6.38
C LEU A 68 0.27 8.34 -5.81
N GLN A 69 -0.22 7.20 -5.33
CA GLN A 69 0.62 6.05 -4.97
C GLN A 69 1.42 5.56 -6.18
N THR A 70 0.78 5.40 -7.34
CA THR A 70 1.47 5.06 -8.60
C THR A 70 2.52 6.12 -8.96
N ALA A 71 2.19 7.40 -8.81
CA ALA A 71 3.14 8.49 -9.06
C ALA A 71 4.36 8.46 -8.12
N VAL A 72 4.17 8.06 -6.85
CA VAL A 72 5.28 7.83 -5.90
C VAL A 72 6.18 6.69 -6.38
N LEU A 73 5.60 5.56 -6.82
CA LEU A 73 6.37 4.44 -7.37
C LEU A 73 7.23 4.88 -8.57
N GLU A 74 6.62 5.57 -9.53
CA GLU A 74 7.30 6.09 -10.72
C GLU A 74 8.43 7.07 -10.35
N GLY A 75 8.14 7.96 -9.42
CA GLY A 75 9.10 8.96 -8.95
C GLY A 75 10.29 8.35 -8.21
N ILE A 76 10.06 7.31 -7.41
CA ILE A 76 11.13 6.54 -6.74
C ILE A 76 11.94 5.77 -7.79
N ALA A 77 11.29 5.14 -8.78
CA ALA A 77 11.96 4.42 -9.86
C ALA A 77 12.94 5.30 -10.65
N ARG A 78 12.62 6.58 -10.85
CA ARG A 78 13.50 7.54 -11.52
C ARG A 78 14.74 7.94 -10.71
N ARG A 79 14.72 7.73 -9.38
CA ARG A 79 15.73 8.23 -8.45
C ARG A 79 16.59 7.14 -7.80
N ARG A 80 16.10 5.92 -7.80
CA ARG A 80 16.80 4.80 -7.14
C ARG A 80 17.27 3.79 -8.17
N SER A 81 18.57 3.53 -8.19
CA SER A 81 19.19 2.49 -9.02
C SER A 81 19.25 1.11 -8.35
N GLY A 82 19.00 1.03 -7.04
CA GLY A 82 19.00 -0.22 -6.29
C GLY A 82 17.69 -1.00 -6.42
N PRO A 83 17.64 -2.24 -5.90
CA PRO A 83 16.45 -3.07 -5.98
C PRO A 83 15.26 -2.45 -5.25
N ILE A 84 14.07 -2.62 -5.83
CA ILE A 84 12.79 -2.17 -5.30
C ILE A 84 11.81 -3.35 -5.30
N VAL A 85 11.01 -3.45 -4.24
CA VAL A 85 9.95 -4.42 -4.07
C VAL A 85 8.65 -3.67 -3.79
N LEU A 86 7.58 -4.03 -4.48
CA LEU A 86 6.23 -3.55 -4.17
C LEU A 86 5.54 -4.58 -3.25
N ALA A 87 4.97 -4.15 -2.14
CA ALA A 87 4.12 -4.95 -1.28
C ALA A 87 2.72 -4.34 -1.23
N LEU A 88 1.69 -5.16 -1.35
CA LEU A 88 0.30 -4.70 -1.36
C LEU A 88 -0.50 -5.42 -0.27
N GLU A 89 -1.20 -4.66 0.57
CA GLU A 89 -2.13 -5.22 1.56
C GLU A 89 -3.20 -6.09 0.92
N MET A 90 -3.61 -5.74 -0.29
CA MET A 90 -4.67 -6.39 -1.04
C MET A 90 -4.40 -7.88 -1.32
N PHE A 91 -3.14 -8.28 -1.48
CA PHE A 91 -2.78 -9.67 -1.79
C PHE A 91 -2.45 -10.48 -0.54
N GLU A 92 -3.08 -11.65 -0.45
CA GLU A 92 -2.90 -12.62 0.63
C GLU A 92 -1.73 -13.57 0.33
N ARG A 93 -0.97 -14.01 1.35
CA ARG A 93 0.24 -14.86 1.18
C ARG A 93 0.01 -16.13 0.37
N ASP A 94 -1.18 -16.74 0.45
CA ASP A 94 -1.50 -17.98 -0.25
C ASP A 94 -1.67 -17.81 -1.76
N VAL A 95 -1.68 -16.58 -2.27
CA VAL A 95 -1.73 -16.29 -3.71
C VAL A 95 -0.39 -15.82 -4.29
N GLN A 96 0.69 -15.82 -3.52
CA GLN A 96 2.01 -15.36 -4.00
C GLN A 96 2.42 -16.05 -5.31
N GLY A 97 2.20 -17.37 -5.42
CA GLY A 97 2.53 -18.09 -6.66
C GLY A 97 1.79 -17.60 -7.90
N SER A 98 0.53 -17.15 -7.74
CA SER A 98 -0.25 -16.57 -8.84
C SER A 98 0.25 -15.17 -9.22
N VAL A 99 0.65 -14.38 -8.22
CA VAL A 99 1.28 -13.06 -8.44
C VAL A 99 2.59 -13.24 -9.20
N ASP A 100 3.47 -14.14 -8.75
CA ASP A 100 4.75 -14.41 -9.41
C ASP A 100 4.58 -14.90 -10.85
N ALA A 101 3.63 -15.81 -11.09
CA ALA A 101 3.33 -16.34 -12.42
C ALA A 101 2.80 -15.25 -13.37
N TYR A 102 1.99 -14.33 -12.86
CA TYR A 102 1.52 -13.19 -13.65
C TYR A 102 2.65 -12.21 -14.01
N LEU A 103 3.50 -11.87 -13.05
CA LEU A 103 4.65 -10.99 -13.28
C LEU A 103 5.63 -11.60 -14.29
N ALA A 104 5.81 -12.91 -14.26
CA ALA A 104 6.63 -13.67 -15.21
C ALA A 104 5.98 -13.84 -16.59
N GLY A 105 4.73 -13.44 -16.79
CA GLY A 105 3.99 -13.60 -18.04
C GLY A 105 3.47 -15.02 -18.28
N SER A 106 3.48 -15.89 -17.28
CA SER A 106 2.96 -17.27 -17.36
C SER A 106 1.45 -17.38 -17.20
N LEU A 107 0.81 -16.32 -16.68
CA LEU A 107 -0.64 -16.18 -16.60
C LEU A 107 -1.10 -14.96 -17.40
N THR A 108 -2.28 -15.07 -18.02
CA THR A 108 -3.01 -13.90 -18.51
C THR A 108 -3.56 -13.09 -17.32
N GLU A 109 -3.94 -11.83 -17.54
CA GLU A 109 -4.56 -11.02 -16.48
C GLU A 109 -5.85 -11.67 -15.96
N GLU A 110 -6.68 -12.22 -16.83
CA GLU A 110 -7.90 -12.91 -16.44
C GLU A 110 -7.62 -14.10 -15.51
N GLN A 111 -6.66 -14.95 -15.87
CA GLN A 111 -6.23 -16.09 -15.05
C GLN A 111 -5.67 -15.65 -13.70
N PHE A 112 -4.86 -14.58 -13.70
CA PHE A 112 -4.33 -13.99 -12.49
C PHE A 112 -5.42 -13.46 -11.57
N LEU A 113 -6.39 -12.71 -12.08
CA LEU A 113 -7.49 -12.17 -11.28
C LEU A 113 -8.35 -13.28 -10.67
N ALA A 114 -8.64 -14.34 -11.45
CA ALA A 114 -9.38 -15.50 -10.95
C ALA A 114 -8.64 -16.23 -9.81
N ALA A 115 -7.30 -16.34 -9.91
CA ALA A 115 -6.48 -17.08 -8.95
C ALA A 115 -6.07 -16.26 -7.72
N SER A 116 -5.86 -14.94 -7.87
CA SER A 116 -5.32 -14.08 -6.81
C SER A 116 -6.38 -13.43 -5.94
N ARG A 117 -7.64 -13.49 -6.31
CA ARG A 117 -8.77 -12.96 -5.51
C ARG A 117 -8.57 -11.49 -5.08
N PRO A 118 -8.18 -10.57 -5.97
CA PRO A 118 -7.94 -9.18 -5.58
C PRO A 118 -9.23 -8.51 -5.10
N TRP A 119 -9.10 -7.36 -4.48
CA TRP A 119 -10.27 -6.56 -4.11
C TRP A 119 -11.04 -6.09 -5.35
N PRO A 120 -12.37 -5.87 -5.25
CA PRO A 120 -13.21 -5.51 -6.40
C PRO A 120 -12.77 -4.25 -7.15
N ASN A 121 -12.12 -3.32 -6.46
CA ASN A 121 -11.57 -2.08 -7.02
C ASN A 121 -10.16 -2.23 -7.63
N TYR A 122 -9.63 -3.46 -7.74
CA TYR A 122 -8.32 -3.70 -8.36
C TYR A 122 -8.16 -3.02 -9.73
N PRO A 123 -9.12 -3.12 -10.68
CA PRO A 123 -8.94 -2.57 -12.02
C PRO A 123 -8.71 -1.07 -12.06
N THR A 124 -9.34 -0.33 -11.16
CA THR A 124 -9.29 1.14 -11.10
C THR A 124 -8.20 1.67 -10.19
N ASP A 125 -7.87 0.93 -9.11
CA ASP A 125 -7.11 1.49 -8.00
C ASP A 125 -5.70 0.85 -7.88
N TYR A 126 -5.56 -0.45 -8.09
CA TYR A 126 -4.29 -1.16 -7.83
C TYR A 126 -3.57 -1.66 -9.09
N ARG A 127 -4.32 -1.87 -10.18
CA ARG A 127 -3.79 -2.41 -11.44
C ARG A 127 -2.58 -1.63 -11.94
N SER A 128 -2.62 -0.30 -11.91
CA SER A 128 -1.54 0.57 -12.37
C SER A 128 -0.21 0.32 -11.64
N MET A 129 -0.26 0.10 -10.33
CA MET A 129 0.93 -0.22 -9.52
C MET A 129 1.51 -1.59 -9.88
N VAL A 130 0.64 -2.60 -10.06
CA VAL A 130 1.07 -3.97 -10.41
C VAL A 130 1.67 -4.00 -11.82
N GLU A 131 1.02 -3.34 -12.81
CA GLU A 131 1.54 -3.26 -14.18
C GLU A 131 2.86 -2.48 -14.24
N PHE A 132 2.98 -1.42 -13.45
CA PHE A 132 4.24 -0.69 -13.35
C PHE A 132 5.37 -1.58 -12.78
N ALA A 133 5.09 -2.32 -11.70
CA ALA A 133 6.04 -3.26 -11.13
C ALA A 133 6.43 -4.36 -12.14
N ARG A 134 5.44 -4.92 -12.87
CA ARG A 134 5.66 -5.89 -13.94
C ARG A 134 6.56 -5.34 -15.05
N ALA A 135 6.28 -4.14 -15.54
CA ALA A 135 7.09 -3.48 -16.57
C ALA A 135 8.52 -3.18 -16.10
N LYS A 136 8.72 -2.95 -14.79
CA LYS A 136 10.02 -2.74 -14.17
C LYS A 136 10.70 -4.03 -13.71
N GLN A 137 10.05 -5.17 -13.87
CA GLN A 137 10.51 -6.47 -13.35
C GLN A 137 10.75 -6.45 -11.84
N TRP A 138 9.97 -5.68 -11.10
CA TRP A 138 10.01 -5.64 -9.65
C TRP A 138 9.21 -6.79 -9.06
N PRO A 139 9.69 -7.45 -8.01
CA PRO A 139 8.87 -8.37 -7.24
C PRO A 139 7.66 -7.65 -6.62
N VAL A 140 6.51 -8.33 -6.62
CA VAL A 140 5.33 -7.90 -5.87
C VAL A 140 5.07 -8.93 -4.77
N ILE A 141 4.98 -8.46 -3.53
CA ILE A 141 4.77 -9.32 -2.37
C ILE A 141 3.29 -9.33 -1.99
N ALA A 142 2.72 -10.51 -1.97
CA ALA A 142 1.43 -10.82 -1.37
C ALA A 142 1.63 -10.96 0.15
N GLY A 143 1.58 -9.81 0.85
CA GLY A 143 2.08 -9.70 2.23
C GLY A 143 1.07 -10.05 3.30
N ASN A 144 -0.25 -10.03 2.99
CA ASN A 144 -1.30 -10.14 4.00
C ASN A 144 -1.64 -11.58 4.35
N ILE A 145 -2.23 -11.79 5.52
CA ILE A 145 -2.80 -13.07 5.93
C ILE A 145 -4.04 -13.38 5.07
N PRO A 146 -4.30 -14.64 4.69
CA PRO A 146 -5.55 -15.01 4.06
C PRO A 146 -6.77 -14.63 4.91
N ARG A 147 -7.72 -13.92 4.28
CA ARG A 147 -8.92 -13.38 4.95
C ARG A 147 -9.66 -14.43 5.78
N ARG A 148 -9.68 -15.70 5.31
CA ARG A 148 -10.33 -16.80 6.02
C ARG A 148 -9.75 -17.01 7.43
N TYR A 149 -8.43 -16.82 7.62
CA TYR A 149 -7.79 -16.97 8.95
C TYR A 149 -8.02 -15.76 9.83
N ALA A 150 -7.90 -14.55 9.29
CA ALA A 150 -8.25 -13.33 10.02
C ALA A 150 -9.71 -13.37 10.50
N SER A 151 -10.64 -13.89 9.67
CA SER A 151 -12.03 -14.08 10.05
C SER A 151 -12.23 -15.15 11.14
N GLN A 152 -11.40 -16.21 11.17
CA GLN A 152 -11.41 -17.18 12.25
C GLN A 152 -10.92 -16.56 13.57
N VAL A 153 -9.85 -15.73 13.51
CA VAL A 153 -9.37 -15.00 14.69
C VAL A 153 -10.44 -14.04 15.23
N ALA A 154 -11.13 -13.30 14.36
CA ALA A 154 -12.23 -12.42 14.79
C ALA A 154 -13.36 -13.17 15.53
N ARG A 155 -13.60 -14.44 15.17
CA ARG A 155 -14.62 -15.28 15.85
C ARG A 155 -14.12 -15.98 17.09
N ARG A 156 -12.89 -16.49 17.08
CA ARG A 156 -12.36 -17.43 18.08
C ARG A 156 -11.19 -16.90 18.90
N GLY A 157 -10.60 -15.74 18.51
CA GLY A 157 -9.35 -15.24 19.08
C GLY A 157 -8.12 -15.91 18.45
N LEU A 158 -6.93 -15.54 18.92
CA LEU A 158 -5.63 -16.04 18.40
C LEU A 158 -5.51 -17.56 18.42
N VAL A 159 -6.19 -18.25 19.33
CA VAL A 159 -6.24 -19.73 19.40
C VAL A 159 -6.65 -20.38 18.05
N ALA A 160 -7.33 -19.64 17.20
CA ALA A 160 -7.67 -20.12 15.86
C ALA A 160 -6.43 -20.41 15.00
N ILE A 161 -5.32 -19.71 15.24
CA ILE A 161 -4.07 -19.89 14.50
C ILE A 161 -3.34 -21.17 14.92
N ASP A 162 -3.42 -21.54 16.20
CA ASP A 162 -2.78 -22.74 16.75
C ASP A 162 -3.36 -24.02 16.17
N SER A 163 -4.61 -23.95 15.67
CA SER A 163 -5.31 -25.08 15.06
C SER A 163 -5.12 -25.21 13.53
N LEU A 164 -4.30 -24.34 12.92
CA LEU A 164 -4.05 -24.41 11.47
C LEU A 164 -3.15 -25.61 11.13
N PRO A 165 -3.45 -26.32 9.99
CA PRO A 165 -2.53 -27.31 9.45
C PRO A 165 -1.14 -26.73 9.20
N GLY A 166 -0.07 -27.52 9.39
CA GLY A 166 1.29 -27.05 9.28
C GLY A 166 1.61 -26.31 7.97
N ALA A 167 1.11 -26.80 6.85
CA ALA A 167 1.28 -26.13 5.55
C ALA A 167 0.58 -24.74 5.49
N GLU A 168 -0.56 -24.58 6.17
CA GLU A 168 -1.30 -23.33 6.19
C GLU A 168 -0.75 -22.33 7.23
N ARG A 169 -0.07 -22.83 8.25
CA ARG A 169 0.56 -21.99 9.28
C ARG A 169 1.61 -21.02 8.67
N GLY A 170 2.27 -21.39 7.57
CA GLY A 170 3.20 -20.56 6.82
C GLY A 170 2.58 -19.30 6.18
N PHE A 171 1.27 -19.25 6.03
CA PHE A 171 0.56 -18.06 5.55
C PHE A 171 0.31 -17.00 6.63
N VAL A 172 0.67 -17.30 7.87
CA VAL A 172 0.57 -16.39 9.02
C VAL A 172 1.97 -16.09 9.53
N ALA A 173 2.19 -14.91 10.08
CA ALA A 173 3.47 -14.57 10.70
C ALA A 173 3.89 -15.61 11.75
N GLU A 174 5.18 -15.89 11.82
CA GLU A 174 5.72 -16.86 12.78
C GLU A 174 5.47 -16.39 14.22
N GLN A 175 5.73 -15.10 14.46
CA GLN A 175 5.53 -14.47 15.77
C GLN A 175 4.35 -13.51 15.72
N LEU A 176 3.42 -13.71 16.65
CA LEU A 176 2.25 -12.87 16.84
C LEU A 176 2.35 -12.20 18.21
N ASP A 177 2.41 -10.87 18.21
CA ASP A 177 2.41 -10.07 19.43
C ASP A 177 1.33 -8.99 19.32
N CYS A 178 0.22 -9.19 20.03
CA CYS A 178 -0.97 -8.34 20.00
C CYS A 178 -1.17 -7.64 21.36
N PRO A 179 -0.31 -6.68 21.73
CA PRO A 179 -0.37 -6.04 23.02
C PRO A 179 -1.51 -5.03 23.11
N ARG A 180 -1.87 -4.69 24.36
CA ARG A 180 -2.76 -3.56 24.66
C ARG A 180 -1.95 -2.27 24.74
N ASP A 181 -1.45 -1.83 23.61
CA ASP A 181 -0.61 -0.65 23.44
C ASP A 181 -1.36 0.55 22.83
N ALA A 182 -0.63 1.56 22.36
CA ALA A 182 -1.21 2.73 21.67
C ALA A 182 -2.03 2.35 20.42
N TYR A 183 -1.68 1.25 19.74
CA TYR A 183 -2.43 0.76 18.59
C TYR A 183 -3.78 0.17 19.01
N TRP A 184 -3.80 -0.61 20.09
CA TRP A 184 -5.04 -1.08 20.70
C TRP A 184 -5.95 0.07 21.11
N GLU A 185 -5.41 1.09 21.80
CA GLU A 185 -6.22 2.23 22.26
C GLU A 185 -6.84 2.98 21.08
N ARG A 186 -6.09 3.17 20.00
CA ARG A 186 -6.61 3.77 18.79
C ARG A 186 -7.70 2.91 18.14
N PHE A 187 -7.47 1.59 18.04
CA PHE A 187 -8.44 0.64 17.49
C PHE A 187 -9.74 0.65 18.30
N ARG A 188 -9.62 0.57 19.62
CA ARG A 188 -10.76 0.60 20.53
C ARG A 188 -11.56 1.90 20.41
N GLY A 189 -10.90 3.03 20.23
CA GLY A 189 -11.58 4.32 19.99
C GLY A 189 -12.45 4.30 18.74
N VAL A 190 -11.91 3.83 17.62
CA VAL A 190 -12.66 3.71 16.36
C VAL A 190 -13.81 2.71 16.47
N MET A 191 -13.58 1.55 17.10
CA MET A 191 -14.61 0.51 17.26
C MET A 191 -15.69 0.91 18.28
N GLY A 192 -15.37 1.70 19.31
CA GLY A 192 -16.33 2.20 20.29
C GLY A 192 -17.41 3.08 19.65
N ASP A 193 -17.04 3.88 18.68
CA ASP A 193 -17.96 4.72 17.91
C ASP A 193 -18.91 3.90 17.02
N MET A 194 -18.52 2.68 16.64
CA MET A 194 -19.31 1.79 15.77
C MET A 194 -20.23 0.82 16.52
N SER A 195 -20.04 0.63 17.82
CA SER A 195 -20.76 -0.37 18.63
C SER A 195 -22.24 -0.04 18.88
N GLY A 196 -22.71 1.15 18.47
CA GLY A 196 -24.12 1.58 18.57
C GLY A 196 -25.10 0.98 17.55
N HIS A 197 -24.58 0.21 16.57
CA HIS A 197 -25.40 -0.30 15.45
C HIS A 197 -25.35 -1.83 15.40
N GLY A 198 -26.30 -2.52 16.05
CA GLY A 198 -26.35 -3.99 15.94
C GLY A 198 -27.27 -4.67 16.97
N THR A 199 -27.15 -5.98 17.04
CA THR A 199 -27.87 -6.81 18.01
C THR A 199 -27.49 -6.40 19.44
N PRO A 200 -28.45 -6.27 20.39
CA PRO A 200 -28.14 -5.98 21.78
C PRO A 200 -27.14 -6.97 22.36
N MET A 201 -26.03 -6.47 22.92
CA MET A 201 -24.96 -7.24 23.55
C MET A 201 -24.74 -6.75 24.97
N THR A 202 -24.30 -7.68 25.86
CA THR A 202 -23.81 -7.23 27.17
C THR A 202 -22.47 -6.49 27.01
N PRO A 203 -22.09 -5.64 27.97
CA PRO A 203 -20.78 -4.95 27.94
C PRO A 203 -19.61 -5.92 27.78
N GLU A 204 -19.65 -7.10 28.39
CA GLU A 204 -18.61 -8.14 28.31
C GLU A 204 -18.55 -8.76 26.92
N GLN A 205 -19.71 -9.01 26.29
CA GLN A 205 -19.79 -9.52 24.91
C GLN A 205 -19.22 -8.50 23.93
N ALA A 206 -19.58 -7.22 24.09
CA ALA A 206 -19.05 -6.13 23.25
C ALA A 206 -17.52 -5.99 23.42
N ALA A 207 -17.02 -6.00 24.65
CA ALA A 207 -15.58 -5.94 24.92
C ALA A 207 -14.83 -7.14 24.32
N THR A 208 -15.38 -8.33 24.42
CA THR A 208 -14.81 -9.55 23.81
C THR A 208 -14.79 -9.47 22.30
N MET A 209 -15.86 -8.98 21.68
CA MET A 209 -15.94 -8.80 20.23
C MET A 209 -14.90 -7.80 19.75
N VAL A 210 -14.79 -6.64 20.40
CA VAL A 210 -13.80 -5.60 20.06
C VAL A 210 -12.38 -6.15 20.20
N TRP A 211 -12.08 -6.89 21.27
CA TRP A 211 -10.77 -7.52 21.46
C TRP A 211 -10.42 -8.51 20.35
N ARG A 212 -11.32 -9.45 20.03
CA ARG A 212 -11.10 -10.44 18.95
C ARG A 212 -10.96 -9.78 17.57
N THR A 213 -11.70 -8.70 17.32
CA THR A 213 -11.56 -7.93 16.08
C THR A 213 -10.19 -7.24 16.03
N TYR A 214 -9.70 -6.73 17.17
CA TYR A 214 -8.33 -6.23 17.26
C TYR A 214 -7.29 -7.33 17.03
N GLU A 215 -7.47 -8.51 17.62
CA GLU A 215 -6.57 -9.66 17.35
C GLU A 215 -6.53 -9.99 15.85
N ALA A 216 -7.67 -9.96 15.16
CA ALA A 216 -7.75 -10.15 13.72
C ALA A 216 -7.03 -9.03 12.92
N GLN A 217 -7.10 -7.79 13.39
CA GLN A 217 -6.33 -6.68 12.82
C GLN A 217 -4.84 -6.87 13.09
N CYS A 218 -4.48 -7.22 14.31
CA CYS A 218 -3.10 -7.44 14.73
C CYS A 218 -2.41 -8.55 13.92
N VAL A 219 -3.05 -9.69 13.67
CA VAL A 219 -2.43 -10.76 12.87
C VAL A 219 -2.21 -10.37 11.42
N LYS A 220 -3.03 -9.47 10.87
CA LYS A 220 -2.75 -8.86 9.55
C LYS A 220 -1.46 -8.04 9.61
N ASP A 221 -1.35 -7.15 10.59
CA ASP A 221 -0.19 -6.29 10.75
C ASP A 221 1.09 -7.08 11.00
N GLU A 222 1.05 -8.13 11.84
CA GLU A 222 2.18 -9.02 12.08
C GLU A 222 2.62 -9.72 10.80
N THR A 223 1.63 -10.21 10.01
CA THR A 223 1.91 -10.93 8.76
C THR A 223 2.47 -10.00 7.69
N MET A 224 1.89 -8.82 7.51
CA MET A 224 2.42 -7.83 6.57
C MET A 224 3.80 -7.32 7.00
N GLY A 225 3.97 -7.01 8.29
CA GLY A 225 5.24 -6.54 8.84
C GLY A 225 6.38 -7.55 8.65
N GLU A 226 6.10 -8.85 8.85
CA GLU A 226 7.05 -9.92 8.60
C GLU A 226 7.38 -10.05 7.10
N SER A 227 6.37 -10.02 6.22
CA SER A 227 6.57 -10.09 4.77
C SER A 227 7.46 -8.95 4.25
N ILE A 228 7.21 -7.72 4.72
CA ILE A 228 7.97 -6.53 4.34
C ILE A 228 9.41 -6.62 4.83
N ALA A 229 9.61 -6.99 6.09
CA ALA A 229 10.94 -7.13 6.67
C ALA A 229 11.76 -8.24 5.99
N ALA A 230 11.14 -9.37 5.69
CA ALA A 230 11.76 -10.48 4.97
C ALA A 230 12.16 -10.08 3.53
N ALA A 231 11.30 -9.37 2.81
CA ALA A 231 11.59 -8.87 1.47
C ALA A 231 12.77 -7.88 1.48
N HIS A 232 12.82 -6.96 2.45
CA HIS A 232 13.95 -6.06 2.63
C HIS A 232 15.25 -6.80 2.93
N ALA A 233 15.23 -7.74 3.88
CA ALA A 233 16.40 -8.49 4.28
C ALA A 233 16.98 -9.35 3.14
N LYS A 234 16.14 -9.99 2.34
CA LYS A 234 16.53 -10.87 1.23
C LYS A 234 17.27 -10.13 0.11
N ALA A 235 16.85 -8.93 -0.22
CA ALA A 235 17.31 -8.20 -1.40
C ALA A 235 18.11 -6.93 -1.07
N GLY A 236 18.16 -6.48 0.19
CA GLY A 236 18.61 -5.12 0.54
C GLY A 236 17.77 -4.05 -0.17
N ALA A 237 16.53 -4.40 -0.55
CA ALA A 237 15.67 -3.59 -1.39
C ALA A 237 14.97 -2.51 -0.59
N LEU A 238 14.64 -1.41 -1.27
CA LEU A 238 13.55 -0.55 -0.82
C LEU A 238 12.23 -1.32 -1.00
N VAL A 239 11.48 -1.50 0.08
CA VAL A 239 10.12 -2.04 0.01
C VAL A 239 9.13 -0.89 0.10
N ILE A 240 8.25 -0.78 -0.91
CA ILE A 240 7.14 0.18 -0.92
C ILE A 240 5.87 -0.60 -0.64
N HIS A 241 5.16 -0.24 0.44
CA HIS A 241 3.94 -0.91 0.86
C HIS A 241 2.74 0.02 0.76
N ALA A 242 1.77 -0.32 -0.10
CA ALA A 242 0.47 0.34 -0.13
C ALA A 242 -0.51 -0.40 0.77
N ASN A 243 -1.12 0.34 1.68
CA ASN A 243 -1.96 -0.21 2.75
C ASN A 243 -3.01 0.81 3.20
N GLY A 244 -4.10 0.34 3.79
CA GLY A 244 -5.04 1.22 4.47
C GLY A 244 -4.35 2.03 5.57
N ALA A 245 -4.62 3.32 5.63
CA ALA A 245 -3.93 4.26 6.51
C ALA A 245 -3.90 3.83 7.98
N PHE A 246 -4.92 3.08 8.44
CA PHE A 246 -4.95 2.58 9.81
C PHE A 246 -3.76 1.67 10.15
N HIS A 247 -3.22 0.92 9.17
CA HIS A 247 -2.08 0.01 9.32
C HIS A 247 -0.71 0.73 9.41
N SER A 248 -0.64 2.02 9.05
CA SER A 248 0.64 2.75 9.01
C SER A 248 0.65 4.08 9.76
N ASP A 249 -0.51 4.67 9.99
CA ASP A 249 -0.66 5.94 10.69
C ASP A 249 -0.05 5.88 12.09
N TYR A 250 0.57 6.98 12.48
CA TYR A 250 1.28 7.14 13.75
C TYR A 250 2.46 6.18 13.93
N ARG A 251 2.92 5.54 12.84
CA ARG A 251 3.95 4.49 12.85
C ARG A 251 3.56 3.27 13.68
N LEU A 252 2.26 3.05 13.82
CA LEU A 252 1.66 1.89 14.50
C LEU A 252 1.38 0.76 13.49
N GLY A 253 0.66 -0.26 13.90
CA GLY A 253 0.24 -1.36 13.03
C GLY A 253 1.42 -2.04 12.32
N THR A 254 1.33 -2.17 11.00
CA THR A 254 2.35 -2.84 10.17
C THR A 254 3.72 -2.17 10.26
N VAL A 255 3.77 -0.83 10.41
CA VAL A 255 5.04 -0.09 10.51
C VAL A 255 5.85 -0.53 11.73
N ASP A 256 5.21 -0.60 12.90
CA ASP A 256 5.85 -1.06 14.13
C ASP A 256 6.33 -2.51 14.00
N ARG A 257 5.49 -3.40 13.46
CA ARG A 257 5.80 -4.81 13.26
C ARG A 257 6.98 -5.02 12.30
N ALA A 258 7.02 -4.25 11.22
CA ALA A 258 8.16 -4.25 10.29
C ALA A 258 9.42 -3.69 10.96
N LYS A 259 9.30 -2.60 11.75
CA LYS A 259 10.43 -1.98 12.45
C LYS A 259 11.05 -2.91 13.50
N ARG A 260 10.24 -3.68 14.24
CA ARG A 260 10.75 -4.67 15.19
C ARG A 260 11.60 -5.75 14.51
N ARG A 261 11.22 -6.17 13.29
CA ARG A 261 11.91 -7.19 12.50
C ARG A 261 13.09 -6.64 11.68
N ALA A 262 13.08 -5.36 11.35
CA ALA A 262 14.15 -4.66 10.63
C ALA A 262 14.59 -3.37 11.39
N PRO A 263 15.22 -3.50 12.59
CA PRO A 263 15.44 -2.37 13.51
C PRO A 263 16.36 -1.28 12.94
N LYS A 264 17.21 -1.60 11.97
CA LYS A 264 18.12 -0.64 11.32
C LYS A 264 17.49 0.06 10.11
N ALA A 265 16.35 -0.43 9.60
CA ALA A 265 15.71 0.13 8.42
C ALA A 265 15.27 1.58 8.63
N LYS A 266 15.53 2.41 7.63
CA LYS A 266 15.02 3.78 7.53
C LYS A 266 13.60 3.71 6.97
N ILE A 267 12.64 4.27 7.69
CA ILE A 267 11.22 4.15 7.36
C ILE A 267 10.63 5.51 7.04
N GLY A 268 9.97 5.62 5.88
CA GLY A 268 9.13 6.74 5.49
C GLY A 268 7.65 6.35 5.56
N VAL A 269 6.83 7.21 6.14
CA VAL A 269 5.37 7.03 6.24
C VAL A 269 4.68 8.22 5.60
N VAL A 270 3.81 7.92 4.64
CA VAL A 270 2.93 8.89 3.96
C VAL A 270 1.50 8.52 4.27
N SER A 271 0.71 9.48 4.75
CA SER A 271 -0.73 9.31 4.96
C SER A 271 -1.50 10.17 3.96
N PHE A 272 -2.41 9.57 3.19
CA PHE A 272 -3.28 10.29 2.25
C PHE A 272 -4.58 10.65 2.94
N ILE A 273 -4.93 11.94 2.90
CA ILE A 273 -6.11 12.47 3.60
C ILE A 273 -6.98 13.25 2.61
N PRO A 274 -8.18 12.76 2.30
CA PRO A 274 -9.12 13.50 1.49
C PRO A 274 -9.71 14.70 2.28
N VAL A 275 -9.73 15.85 1.64
CA VAL A 275 -10.29 17.10 2.18
C VAL A 275 -11.29 17.72 1.20
N ALA A 276 -12.23 18.49 1.70
CA ALA A 276 -13.20 19.16 0.86
C ALA A 276 -12.57 20.27 0.00
N ASP A 277 -11.52 20.92 0.54
CA ASP A 277 -10.83 22.03 -0.09
C ASP A 277 -9.33 21.96 0.24
N LEU A 278 -8.51 21.99 -0.81
CA LEU A 278 -7.04 21.95 -0.68
C LEU A 278 -6.46 23.27 -0.16
N ASP A 279 -7.11 24.41 -0.42
CA ASP A 279 -6.59 25.71 0.02
C ASP A 279 -6.68 25.87 1.52
N THR A 280 -7.67 25.25 2.14
CA THR A 280 -7.87 25.24 3.60
C THR A 280 -7.17 24.06 4.30
N ALA A 281 -6.51 23.17 3.56
CA ALA A 281 -5.81 22.02 4.13
C ALA A 281 -4.78 22.44 5.17
N ASN A 282 -4.80 21.77 6.32
CA ASN A 282 -3.90 22.07 7.44
C ASN A 282 -3.30 20.78 8.04
N GLY A 283 -2.01 20.59 7.87
CA GLY A 283 -1.29 19.41 8.40
C GLY A 283 -0.87 19.53 9.87
N LYS A 284 -0.98 20.68 10.50
CA LYS A 284 -0.51 20.90 11.88
C LYS A 284 -1.21 20.02 12.92
N PRO A 285 -2.54 19.81 12.89
CA PRO A 285 -3.24 18.95 13.84
C PRO A 285 -2.79 17.48 13.74
N GLN A 286 -2.50 17.00 12.53
CA GLN A 286 -2.17 15.60 12.25
C GLN A 286 -0.66 15.34 12.10
N ARG A 287 0.21 16.26 12.53
CA ARG A 287 1.68 16.17 12.33
C ARG A 287 2.35 14.89 12.87
N LYS A 288 1.67 14.11 13.70
CA LYS A 288 2.18 12.84 14.24
C LYS A 288 1.79 11.63 13.40
N ILE A 289 0.93 11.81 12.39
CA ILE A 289 0.36 10.69 11.62
C ILE A 289 1.39 9.98 10.75
N GLY A 290 2.35 10.71 10.19
CA GLY A 290 3.41 10.20 9.33
C GLY A 290 4.50 11.26 9.10
N ASP A 291 5.44 10.98 8.20
CA ASP A 291 6.46 11.97 7.78
C ASP A 291 5.87 12.99 6.82
N TYR A 292 4.94 12.54 5.99
CA TYR A 292 4.22 13.37 5.04
C TYR A 292 2.73 13.12 5.11
N ILE A 293 1.97 14.18 4.90
CA ILE A 293 0.53 14.12 4.67
C ILE A 293 0.31 14.60 3.24
N VAL A 294 -0.34 13.77 2.44
CA VAL A 294 -0.77 14.15 1.09
C VAL A 294 -2.27 14.39 1.12
N PHE A 295 -2.66 15.64 1.02
CA PHE A 295 -4.07 16.02 0.93
C PHE A 295 -4.55 15.83 -0.51
N THR A 296 -5.67 15.13 -0.68
CA THR A 296 -6.40 14.96 -1.93
C THR A 296 -7.77 15.62 -1.82
N LEU A 297 -8.40 15.98 -2.95
CA LEU A 297 -9.80 16.39 -2.91
C LEU A 297 -10.67 15.17 -2.62
N ALA A 298 -11.57 15.29 -1.65
CA ALA A 298 -12.57 14.27 -1.40
C ALA A 298 -13.42 14.02 -2.66
N PRO A 299 -13.81 12.75 -2.95
CA PRO A 299 -14.78 12.49 -3.99
C PRO A 299 -16.08 13.30 -3.72
N GLU A 300 -16.67 13.87 -4.76
CA GLU A 300 -17.98 14.49 -4.62
C GLU A 300 -18.95 13.45 -4.06
N ARG A 301 -19.60 13.77 -2.95
CA ARG A 301 -20.71 12.94 -2.45
C ARG A 301 -21.78 12.95 -3.53
N LYS A 302 -22.00 11.83 -4.21
CA LYS A 302 -23.22 11.68 -5.01
C LYS A 302 -24.38 11.97 -4.06
N ALA A 303 -25.14 13.03 -4.36
CA ALA A 303 -26.37 13.29 -3.63
C ALA A 303 -27.17 11.97 -3.61
N ALA A 304 -27.61 11.57 -2.41
CA ALA A 304 -28.50 10.42 -2.31
C ALA A 304 -29.67 10.71 -3.26
N GLN A 305 -29.83 9.90 -4.28
CA GLN A 305 -31.01 9.97 -5.12
C GLN A 305 -32.23 9.73 -4.20
N PRO A 306 -33.27 10.59 -4.27
CA PRO A 306 -34.42 10.48 -3.40
C PRO A 306 -35.20 9.19 -3.60
#